data_a5af3d71b37b64bb9909ad428d2c4446
#
_entry.id   a5af3d71b37b64bb9909ad428d2c4446
#
_cell.length_a   1.000
_cell.length_b   1.000
_cell.length_c   1.000
_cell.angle_alpha   90.00
_cell.angle_beta   90.00
_cell.angle_gamma   90.00
#
_symmetry.space_group_name_H-M   'P 1'
#
loop_
_entity.id
_entity.type
_entity.pdbx_description
1 polymer ?
#
loop_
_entity_poly.entity_id
_entity_poly.type
_entity_poly.pdbx_seq_one_letter_code
_entity_poly.pdbx_strand_id
1 'polypeptide(L)' 'MAAKPKSQCDIILEYLQKNPQGITPLDALHHAHCMRLAARISDLRKRGFVIVSEPVQGAQYCRYRLMKEEA' A
#
# COMPACT_ATOMS: atom_id res chain seq x y z
N MET A 1 6.06 -28.57 -0.01
CA MET A 1 5.09 -27.83 0.77
C MET A 1 4.82 -26.48 0.11
N ALA A 2 3.56 -26.18 -0.09
CA ALA A 2 3.21 -24.95 -0.76
C ALA A 2 3.15 -23.82 0.26
N ALA A 3 3.81 -22.73 -0.06
CA ALA A 3 3.70 -21.52 0.75
C ALA A 3 2.33 -20.89 0.51
N LYS A 4 1.77 -20.29 1.53
CA LYS A 4 0.56 -19.52 1.35
C LYS A 4 0.86 -18.34 0.44
N PRO A 5 -0.03 -18.05 -0.52
CA PRO A 5 0.16 -16.82 -1.29
C PRO A 5 0.01 -15.61 -0.38
N LYS A 6 0.76 -14.58 -0.68
CA LYS A 6 0.67 -13.35 0.09
C LYS A 6 -0.69 -12.71 -0.18
N SER A 7 -1.27 -12.13 0.87
CA SER A 7 -2.49 -11.34 0.70
C SER A 7 -2.14 -10.03 -0.01
N GLN A 8 -3.15 -9.36 -0.51
CA GLN A 8 -2.92 -8.06 -1.14
C GLN A 8 -2.30 -7.07 -0.16
N CYS A 9 -2.70 -7.14 1.12
CA CYS A 9 -2.10 -6.29 2.14
C CYS A 9 -0.61 -6.53 2.27
N ASP A 10 -0.20 -7.81 2.25
CA ASP A 10 1.21 -8.16 2.38
C ASP A 10 2.02 -7.63 1.19
N ILE A 11 1.48 -7.78 -0.01
CA ILE A 11 2.15 -7.32 -1.22
C ILE A 11 2.29 -5.81 -1.20
N ILE A 12 1.24 -5.12 -0.81
CA ILE A 12 1.24 -3.67 -0.75
C ILE A 12 2.21 -3.17 0.32
N LEU A 13 2.23 -3.83 1.47
CA LEU A 13 3.15 -3.47 2.53
C LEU A 13 4.60 -3.63 2.09
N GLU A 14 4.91 -4.75 1.43
CA GLU A 14 6.24 -4.96 0.89
C GLU A 14 6.63 -3.86 -0.09
N TYR A 15 5.71 -3.51 -0.97
CA TYR A 15 5.95 -2.45 -1.95
C TYR A 15 6.27 -1.14 -1.24
N LEU A 16 5.50 -0.81 -0.22
CA LEU A 16 5.71 0.42 0.53
C LEU A 16 7.06 0.43 1.25
N GLN A 17 7.47 -0.71 1.76
CA GLN A 17 8.76 -0.82 2.45
C GLN A 17 9.93 -0.63 1.49
N LYS A 18 9.79 -1.10 0.25
CA LYS A 18 10.84 -1.01 -0.75
C LYS A 18 10.82 0.29 -1.53
N ASN A 19 9.72 1.01 -1.48
CA ASN A 19 9.52 2.23 -2.28
C ASN A 19 9.12 3.38 -1.37
N PRO A 20 10.10 4.10 -0.82
CA PRO A 20 9.80 5.21 0.09
C PRO A 20 8.91 6.29 -0.51
N GLN A 21 8.91 6.42 -1.84
CA GLN A 21 8.06 7.41 -2.49
C GLN A 21 6.59 7.05 -2.42
N GLY A 22 6.25 5.79 -2.12
CA GLY A 22 4.88 5.40 -1.91
C GLY A 22 4.26 4.61 -3.05
N ILE A 23 2.97 4.37 -2.93
CA ILE A 23 2.21 3.59 -3.90
C ILE A 23 0.98 4.36 -4.35
N THR A 24 0.71 4.33 -5.65
CA THR A 24 -0.51 4.90 -6.22
C THR A 24 -1.49 3.76 -6.52
N PRO A 25 -2.78 4.07 -6.76
CA PRO A 25 -3.71 3.03 -7.18
C PRO A 25 -3.27 2.28 -8.43
N LEU A 26 -2.61 2.97 -9.35
CA LEU A 26 -2.10 2.32 -10.56
C LEU A 26 -0.98 1.35 -10.23
N ASP A 27 -0.08 1.75 -9.33
CA ASP A 27 0.98 0.86 -8.86
C ASP A 27 0.38 -0.39 -8.20
N ALA A 28 -0.65 -0.20 -7.39
CA ALA A 28 -1.30 -1.31 -6.71
C ALA A 28 -1.93 -2.27 -7.71
N LEU A 29 -2.53 -1.74 -8.76
CA LEU A 29 -3.13 -2.56 -9.79
C LEU A 29 -2.07 -3.40 -10.51
N HIS A 30 -0.94 -2.79 -10.84
CA HIS A 30 0.12 -3.48 -11.57
C HIS A 30 0.86 -4.50 -10.73
N HIS A 31 1.10 -4.20 -9.46
CA HIS A 31 1.93 -5.05 -8.62
C HIS A 31 1.15 -6.05 -7.78
N ALA A 32 -0.07 -5.71 -7.42
CA ALA A 32 -0.86 -6.54 -6.52
C ALA A 32 -2.23 -6.88 -7.09
N HIS A 33 -2.51 -6.46 -8.31
CA HIS A 33 -3.83 -6.60 -8.91
C HIS A 33 -4.91 -6.08 -7.97
N CYS A 34 -4.60 -5.03 -7.24
CA CYS A 34 -5.47 -4.49 -6.21
C CYS A 34 -6.25 -3.32 -6.78
N MET A 35 -7.56 -3.46 -6.83
CA MET A 35 -8.43 -2.40 -7.32
C MET A 35 -8.97 -1.53 -6.18
N ARG A 36 -8.73 -1.94 -4.93
CA ARG A 36 -9.24 -1.23 -3.77
C ARG A 36 -8.09 -0.89 -2.82
N LEU A 37 -7.17 -0.10 -3.33
CA LEU A 37 -6.00 0.26 -2.55
C LEU A 37 -6.36 0.92 -1.23
N ALA A 38 -7.34 1.83 -1.23
CA ALA A 38 -7.72 2.53 -0.01
C ALA A 38 -8.18 1.57 1.08
N ALA A 39 -8.90 0.52 0.70
CA ALA A 39 -9.33 -0.49 1.67
C ALA A 39 -8.14 -1.24 2.25
N ARG A 40 -7.17 -1.57 1.42
CA ARG A 40 -5.97 -2.26 1.89
C ARG A 40 -5.14 -1.36 2.79
N ILE A 41 -5.07 -0.08 2.46
CA ILE A 41 -4.37 0.88 3.32
C ILE A 41 -5.05 0.98 4.68
N SER A 42 -6.38 0.99 4.68
CA SER A 42 -7.13 1.01 5.94
C SER A 42 -6.81 -0.23 6.79
N ASP A 43 -6.76 -1.40 6.16
CA ASP A 43 -6.41 -2.63 6.86
C ASP A 43 -5.01 -2.55 7.47
N LEU A 44 -4.05 -2.00 6.73
CA LEU A 44 -2.70 -1.86 7.23
C LEU A 44 -2.63 -0.88 8.40
N ARG A 45 -3.39 0.20 8.32
CA ARG A 45 -3.44 1.16 9.43
C ARG A 45 -3.98 0.51 10.69
N LYS A 46 -4.94 -0.39 10.54
CA LYS A 46 -5.48 -1.12 11.70
C LYS A 46 -4.46 -2.05 12.31
N ARG A 47 -3.46 -2.46 11.54
CA ARG A 47 -2.38 -3.32 12.05
C ARG A 47 -1.28 -2.52 12.75
N GLY A 48 -1.37 -1.18 12.72
CA GLY A 48 -0.42 -0.33 13.42
C GLY A 48 0.59 0.38 12.53
N PHE A 49 0.47 0.24 11.21
CA PHE A 49 1.37 0.92 10.30
C PHE A 49 0.93 2.36 10.09
N VAL A 50 1.87 3.27 10.10
CA VAL A 50 1.58 4.69 9.88
C VAL A 50 1.73 4.98 8.39
N ILE A 51 0.61 5.14 7.72
CA ILE A 51 0.57 5.38 6.28
C ILE A 51 -0.15 6.70 6.04
N VAL A 52 0.52 7.60 5.34
CA VAL A 52 -0.06 8.90 5.00
C VAL A 52 -0.52 8.88 3.55
N SER A 53 -1.57 9.64 3.27
CA SER A 53 -2.03 9.83 1.91
C SER A 53 -1.69 11.24 1.46
N GLU A 54 -1.15 11.35 0.26
CA GLU A 54 -0.77 12.63 -0.33
C GLU A 54 -1.45 12.77 -1.67
N PRO A 55 -2.10 13.91 -1.93
CA PRO A 55 -2.68 14.12 -3.25
C PRO A 55 -1.58 14.20 -4.30
N VAL A 56 -1.84 13.62 -5.45
CA VAL A 56 -0.93 13.71 -6.59
C VAL A 56 -1.40 14.87 -7.45
N GLN A 57 -0.52 15.85 -7.62
CA GLN A 57 -0.86 17.05 -8.36
C GLN A 57 -1.23 16.70 -9.79
N GLY A 58 -2.37 17.21 -10.25
CA GLY A 58 -2.84 16.95 -11.61
C GLY A 58 -3.53 15.61 -11.78
N ALA A 59 -3.75 14.86 -10.70
CA ALA A 59 -4.40 13.56 -10.78
C ALA A 59 -5.58 13.52 -9.81
N GLN A 60 -6.47 12.55 -10.03
CA GLN A 60 -7.64 12.39 -9.18
C GLN A 60 -7.43 11.30 -8.14
N TYR A 61 -6.19 10.96 -7.83
CA TYR A 61 -5.88 9.92 -6.85
C TYR A 61 -4.80 10.41 -5.91
N CYS A 62 -4.63 9.66 -4.82
CA CYS A 62 -3.61 9.97 -3.82
C CYS A 62 -2.53 8.91 -3.87
N ARG A 63 -1.34 9.33 -3.45
CA ARG A 63 -0.23 8.41 -3.23
C ARG A 63 -0.18 8.12 -1.74
N TYR A 64 0.01 6.85 -1.40
CA TYR A 64 0.13 6.43 0.01
C TYR A 64 1.57 6.12 0.30
N ARG A 65 2.09 6.64 1.40
CA ARG A 65 3.47 6.41 1.82
C ARG A 65 3.51 5.83 3.22
N LEU A 66 4.35 4.81 3.37
CA LEU A 66 4.60 4.26 4.69
C LEU A 66 5.61 5.14 5.40
N MET A 67 5.19 5.77 6.47
CA MET A 67 6.06 6.68 7.22
C MET A 67 6.87 5.93 8.27
N LYS A 68 6.24 4.93 8.89
CA LYS A 68 6.89 4.23 9.97
C LYS A 68 6.19 2.92 10.22
N GLU A 69 6.95 1.88 10.44
CA GLU A 69 6.38 0.63 10.90
C GLU A 69 6.27 0.70 12.41
N GLU A 70 5.11 0.34 12.92
CA GLU A 70 4.91 0.34 14.35
C GLU A 70 5.72 -0.77 14.98
N ALA A 71 6.47 -0.40 15.98
CA ALA A 71 7.26 -1.38 16.71
C ALA A 71 6.45 -1.94 17.88
#